data_2324bd0f240be8faaf74ec49df5a215e
#
_entry.id   2324bd0f240be8faaf74ec49df5a215e
#
_cell.length_a   1.000
_cell.length_b   1.000
_cell.length_c   1.000
_cell.angle_alpha   90.00
_cell.angle_beta   90.00
_cell.angle_gamma   90.00
#
_symmetry.space_group_name_H-M   'P 1'
#
loop_
_entity.id
_entity.type
_entity.pdbx_description
1 polymer ?
#
loop_
_entity_poly.entity_id
_entity_poly.type
_entity_poly.pdbx_seq_one_letter_code
_entity_poly.pdbx_strand_id
1 'polypeptide(L)'
;MNGTAADMQILENLALAKRRGQHRGLKFGVTRKEKEEYIDVLKSLDLGLETRLTSKVGLLSGGQRQAVTLLMATLKKPKILLLDEHTAALDPKTAKKVLDLTEKIVERDNLTTIMITHNMKDAINIGNRPVSYTHLRAHETRRHL
;
A
#
# COMPACT_ATOMS: atom_id res chain seq x y z
N MET A 1 4.31 -11.40 -2.43
CA MET A 1 3.06 -11.61 -3.21
C MET A 1 2.66 -10.32 -3.88
N ASN A 2 2.47 -10.33 -5.20
CA ASN A 2 2.06 -9.12 -5.92
C ASN A 2 0.54 -9.00 -5.82
N GLY A 3 0.04 -8.11 -4.97
CA GLY A 3 -1.39 -7.84 -4.81
C GLY A 3 -2.07 -7.15 -6.01
N THR A 4 -1.35 -7.03 -7.14
CA THR A 4 -1.80 -6.38 -8.37
C THR A 4 -1.82 -7.35 -9.54
N ALA A 5 -2.75 -7.16 -10.49
CA ALA A 5 -2.77 -7.87 -11.77
C ALA A 5 -1.83 -7.16 -12.75
N ALA A 6 -0.67 -7.77 -13.04
CA ALA A 6 0.42 -7.16 -13.81
C ALA A 6 0.01 -6.78 -15.24
N ASP A 7 -0.83 -7.58 -15.88
CA ASP A 7 -1.28 -7.36 -17.27
C ASP A 7 -2.41 -6.33 -17.40
N MET A 8 -3.02 -5.94 -16.27
CA MET A 8 -4.07 -4.93 -16.24
C MET A 8 -3.49 -3.53 -16.03
N GLN A 9 -4.25 -2.52 -16.47
CA GLN A 9 -3.90 -1.11 -16.26
C GLN A 9 -4.00 -0.72 -14.78
N ILE A 10 -3.31 0.35 -14.40
CA ILE A 10 -3.42 0.93 -13.03
C ILE A 10 -4.89 1.23 -12.72
N LEU A 11 -5.59 1.89 -13.64
CA LEU A 11 -7.00 2.23 -13.54
C LEU A 11 -7.89 1.02 -13.23
N GLU A 12 -7.65 -0.08 -13.94
CA GLU A 12 -8.42 -1.33 -13.77
C GLU A 12 -8.16 -1.99 -12.41
N ASN A 13 -6.90 -2.01 -11.99
CA ASN A 13 -6.51 -2.52 -10.66
C ASN A 13 -7.19 -1.72 -9.54
N LEU A 14 -7.18 -0.39 -9.62
CA LEU A 14 -7.84 0.49 -8.64
C LEU A 14 -9.35 0.28 -8.63
N ALA A 15 -9.98 0.15 -9.81
CA ALA A 15 -11.41 -0.10 -9.92
C ALA A 15 -11.80 -1.45 -9.30
N LEU A 16 -11.00 -2.50 -9.51
CA LEU A 16 -11.20 -3.80 -8.87
C LEU A 16 -11.09 -3.70 -7.34
N ALA A 17 -10.08 -2.99 -6.84
CA ALA A 17 -9.89 -2.79 -5.41
C ALA A 17 -11.06 -2.02 -4.77
N LYS A 18 -11.52 -0.95 -5.42
CA LYS A 18 -12.66 -0.15 -4.94
C LYS A 18 -13.97 -0.94 -4.92
N ARG A 19 -14.13 -1.89 -5.84
CA ARG A 19 -15.35 -2.72 -5.98
C ARG A 19 -15.30 -4.02 -5.18
N ARG A 20 -14.22 -4.30 -4.44
CA ARG A 20 -14.07 -5.52 -3.64
C ARG A 20 -15.23 -5.65 -2.63
N GLY A 21 -15.91 -6.82 -2.64
CA GLY A 21 -17.04 -7.10 -1.75
C GLY A 21 -18.36 -6.41 -2.13
N GLN A 22 -18.46 -5.81 -3.33
CA GLN A 22 -19.73 -5.27 -3.83
C GLN A 22 -20.32 -6.20 -4.91
N HIS A 23 -21.65 -6.39 -4.88
CA HIS A 23 -22.34 -7.07 -5.96
C HIS A 23 -22.16 -6.29 -7.27
N ARG A 24 -21.71 -6.99 -8.31
CA ARG A 24 -21.57 -6.42 -9.65
C ARG A 24 -22.94 -6.28 -10.28
N GLY A 25 -23.46 -5.07 -10.38
CA GLY A 25 -24.47 -4.76 -11.40
C GLY A 25 -23.82 -4.73 -12.79
N LEU A 26 -24.64 -4.73 -13.85
CA LEU A 26 -24.24 -4.69 -15.27
C LEU A 26 -23.52 -3.37 -15.71
N LYS A 27 -22.98 -2.60 -14.78
CA LYS A 27 -22.21 -1.38 -15.09
C LYS A 27 -20.79 -1.76 -15.48
N PHE A 28 -20.52 -1.70 -16.77
CA PHE A 28 -19.20 -1.87 -17.37
C PHE A 28 -18.42 -0.55 -17.32
N GLY A 29 -17.12 -0.65 -16.99
CA GLY A 29 -16.18 0.46 -17.10
C GLY A 29 -15.98 1.28 -15.81
N VAL A 30 -15.09 2.26 -15.93
CA VAL A 30 -14.77 3.25 -14.89
C VAL A 30 -15.39 4.58 -15.31
N THR A 31 -16.15 5.21 -14.42
CA THR A 31 -16.76 6.50 -14.70
C THR A 31 -15.71 7.62 -14.72
N ARG A 32 -16.04 8.75 -15.37
CA ARG A 32 -15.16 9.93 -15.38
C ARG A 32 -14.84 10.41 -13.96
N LYS A 33 -15.84 10.43 -13.08
CA LYS A 33 -15.67 10.81 -11.67
C LYS A 33 -14.72 9.88 -10.94
N GLU A 34 -14.86 8.56 -11.12
CA GLU A 34 -13.94 7.59 -10.52
C GLU A 34 -12.50 7.78 -11.03
N LYS A 35 -12.34 8.10 -12.31
CA LYS A 35 -11.03 8.37 -12.90
C LYS A 35 -10.38 9.60 -12.29
N GLU A 36 -11.14 10.68 -12.09
CA GLU A 36 -10.68 11.91 -11.43
C GLU A 36 -10.25 11.61 -9.98
N GLU A 37 -11.07 10.88 -9.21
CA GLU A 37 -10.72 10.44 -7.85
C GLU A 37 -9.40 9.64 -7.82
N TYR A 38 -9.18 8.72 -8.76
CA TYR A 38 -7.94 7.93 -8.82
C TYR A 38 -6.73 8.79 -9.18
N ILE A 39 -6.88 9.78 -10.06
CA ILE A 39 -5.83 10.75 -10.37
C ILE A 39 -5.40 11.49 -9.10
N ASP A 40 -6.35 12.00 -8.32
CA ASP A 40 -6.05 12.77 -7.11
C ASP A 40 -5.35 11.91 -6.05
N VAL A 41 -5.80 10.67 -5.89
CA VAL A 41 -5.15 9.74 -4.96
C VAL A 41 -3.75 9.37 -5.44
N LEU A 42 -3.55 9.14 -6.74
CA LEU A 42 -2.22 8.86 -7.30
C LEU A 42 -1.27 10.05 -7.21
N LYS A 43 -1.76 11.28 -7.39
CA LYS A 43 -0.96 12.50 -7.16
C LYS A 43 -0.40 12.57 -5.73
N SER A 44 -1.19 12.13 -4.73
CA SER A 44 -0.75 12.15 -3.33
C SER A 44 0.44 11.22 -3.06
N LEU A 45 0.74 10.28 -3.96
CA LEU A 45 1.89 9.38 -3.86
C LEU A 45 3.22 10.02 -4.31
N ASP A 46 3.16 11.11 -5.06
CA ASP A 46 4.33 11.81 -5.64
C ASP A 46 5.30 10.86 -6.39
N LEU A 47 4.72 9.97 -7.21
CA LEU A 47 5.45 8.95 -7.99
C LEU A 47 5.24 9.07 -9.51
N GLY A 48 4.57 10.14 -9.98
CA GLY A 48 4.26 10.38 -11.39
C GLY A 48 3.27 9.37 -11.99
N LEU A 49 2.47 8.69 -11.15
CA LEU A 49 1.54 7.66 -11.60
C LEU A 49 0.22 8.22 -12.09
N GLU A 50 -0.13 9.45 -11.74
CA GLU A 50 -1.35 10.15 -12.13
C GLU A 50 -1.45 10.35 -13.65
N THR A 51 -0.31 10.42 -14.34
CA THR A 51 -0.24 10.53 -15.80
C THR A 51 -0.24 9.16 -16.50
N ARG A 52 -0.13 8.07 -15.75
CA ARG A 52 0.10 6.71 -16.27
C ARG A 52 -1.04 5.73 -15.98
N LEU A 53 -2.27 6.21 -15.76
CA LEU A 53 -3.42 5.37 -15.42
C LEU A 53 -3.69 4.21 -16.39
N THR A 54 -3.41 4.42 -17.67
CA THR A 54 -3.60 3.40 -18.73
C THR A 54 -2.39 2.49 -18.93
N SER A 55 -1.28 2.74 -18.20
CA SER A 55 -0.12 1.86 -18.25
C SER A 55 -0.40 0.56 -17.51
N LYS A 56 0.11 -0.56 -18.03
CA LYS A 56 0.06 -1.86 -17.34
C LYS A 56 0.89 -1.80 -16.06
N VAL A 57 0.38 -2.39 -14.98
CA VAL A 57 1.09 -2.43 -13.69
C VAL A 57 2.41 -3.19 -13.79
N GLY A 58 2.52 -4.18 -14.67
CA GLY A 58 3.76 -4.91 -14.94
C GLY A 58 4.93 -4.04 -15.42
N LEU A 59 4.64 -2.87 -16.03
CA LEU A 59 5.65 -1.91 -16.51
C LEU A 59 6.12 -0.91 -15.44
N LEU A 60 5.61 -1.00 -14.22
CA LEU A 60 5.99 -0.14 -13.11
C LEU A 60 7.27 -0.65 -12.44
N SER A 61 8.05 0.28 -11.87
CA SER A 61 9.13 -0.09 -10.96
C SER A 61 8.59 -0.84 -9.73
N GLY A 62 9.46 -1.58 -9.02
CA GLY A 62 9.07 -2.29 -7.80
C GLY A 62 8.38 -1.38 -6.78
N GLY A 63 8.96 -0.21 -6.51
CA GLY A 63 8.39 0.77 -5.57
C GLY A 63 7.07 1.37 -6.04
N GLN A 64 6.95 1.70 -7.32
CA GLN A 64 5.69 2.18 -7.90
C GLN A 64 4.58 1.12 -7.79
N ARG A 65 4.91 -0.14 -8.08
CA ARG A 65 3.96 -1.27 -7.94
C ARG A 65 3.55 -1.45 -6.49
N GLN A 66 4.50 -1.36 -5.56
CA GLN A 66 4.21 -1.48 -4.14
C GLN A 66 3.31 -0.34 -3.64
N ALA A 67 3.56 0.90 -4.08
CA ALA A 67 2.70 2.04 -3.76
C ALA A 67 1.27 1.86 -4.30
N VAL A 68 1.11 1.36 -5.53
CA VAL A 68 -0.22 1.01 -6.09
C VAL A 68 -0.89 -0.08 -5.26
N THR A 69 -0.15 -1.11 -4.84
CA THR A 69 -0.67 -2.20 -4.00
C THR A 69 -1.17 -1.68 -2.65
N LEU A 70 -0.38 -0.82 -2.00
CA LEU A 70 -0.74 -0.17 -0.74
C LEU A 70 -2.01 0.69 -0.91
N LEU A 71 -2.06 1.49 -1.96
CA LEU A 71 -3.24 2.28 -2.29
C LEU A 71 -4.48 1.42 -2.49
N MET A 72 -4.39 0.33 -3.24
CA MET A 72 -5.48 -0.62 -3.43
C MET A 72 -5.97 -1.24 -2.12
N ALA A 73 -5.07 -1.49 -1.17
CA ALA A 73 -5.41 -2.02 0.14
C ALA A 73 -6.15 -1.00 1.01
N THR A 74 -5.86 0.29 0.83
CA THR A 74 -6.36 1.38 1.69
C THR A 74 -7.53 2.17 1.10
N LEU A 75 -7.86 2.01 -0.19
CA LEU A 75 -8.94 2.72 -0.88
C LEU A 75 -10.30 2.67 -0.15
N LYS A 76 -10.58 1.60 0.55
CA LYS A 76 -11.83 1.40 1.32
C LYS A 76 -11.64 1.59 2.83
N LYS A 77 -10.57 2.21 3.27
CA LYS A 77 -10.27 2.43 4.69
C LYS A 77 -10.54 1.17 5.52
N PRO A 78 -9.69 0.15 5.43
CA PRO A 78 -9.87 -1.10 6.15
C PRO A 78 -9.80 -0.86 7.65
N LYS A 79 -10.46 -1.70 8.45
CA LYS A 79 -10.34 -1.65 9.91
C LYS A 79 -8.95 -2.02 10.40
N ILE A 80 -8.28 -2.92 9.68
CA ILE A 80 -6.91 -3.37 9.98
C ILE A 80 -6.16 -3.48 8.65
N LEU A 81 -4.96 -2.94 8.61
CA LEU A 81 -4.02 -3.08 7.51
C LEU A 81 -2.90 -4.03 7.93
N LEU A 82 -2.68 -5.09 7.15
CA LEU A 82 -1.61 -6.06 7.38
C LEU A 82 -0.55 -5.87 6.30
N LEU A 83 0.68 -5.60 6.72
CA LEU A 83 1.84 -5.39 5.85
C LEU A 83 2.89 -6.45 6.16
N ASP A 84 3.14 -7.34 5.21
CA ASP A 84 4.10 -8.43 5.36
C ASP A 84 5.29 -8.18 4.42
N GLU A 85 6.43 -7.80 5.01
CA GLU A 85 7.70 -7.52 4.32
C GLU A 85 7.56 -6.68 3.04
N HIS A 86 6.64 -5.73 3.03
CA HIS A 86 6.20 -5.02 1.82
C HIS A 86 7.29 -4.16 1.15
N THR A 87 8.46 -4.00 1.76
CA THR A 87 9.61 -3.27 1.22
C THR A 87 10.85 -4.15 0.99
N ALA A 88 10.81 -5.43 1.33
CA ALA A 88 11.98 -6.32 1.33
C ALA A 88 12.66 -6.48 -0.04
N ALA A 89 11.90 -6.42 -1.14
CA ALA A 89 12.40 -6.57 -2.50
C ALA A 89 12.80 -5.23 -3.17
N LEU A 90 12.87 -4.15 -2.41
CA LEU A 90 13.17 -2.81 -2.92
C LEU A 90 14.59 -2.38 -2.54
N ASP A 91 15.20 -1.54 -3.37
CA ASP A 91 16.43 -0.86 -3.00
C ASP A 91 16.19 0.10 -1.81
N PRO A 92 17.22 0.41 -0.99
CA PRO A 92 17.04 1.15 0.26
C PRO A 92 16.38 2.53 0.08
N LYS A 93 16.67 3.24 -1.01
CA LYS A 93 16.10 4.56 -1.30
C LYS A 93 14.62 4.47 -1.62
N THR A 94 14.25 3.49 -2.42
CA THR A 94 12.85 3.23 -2.79
C THR A 94 12.06 2.66 -1.61
N ALA A 95 12.66 1.75 -0.83
CA ALA A 95 12.05 1.21 0.38
C ALA A 95 11.67 2.33 1.36
N LYS A 96 12.59 3.27 1.61
CA LYS A 96 12.32 4.43 2.47
C LYS A 96 11.12 5.24 1.96
N LYS A 97 11.05 5.55 0.66
CA LYS A 97 9.92 6.28 0.09
C LYS A 97 8.58 5.56 0.28
N VAL A 98 8.57 4.24 0.13
CA VAL A 98 7.36 3.42 0.33
C VAL A 98 6.97 3.40 1.80
N LEU A 99 7.93 3.34 2.72
CA LEU A 99 7.68 3.42 4.16
C LEU A 99 7.12 4.79 4.58
N ASP A 100 7.73 5.89 4.12
CA ASP A 100 7.25 7.26 4.38
C ASP A 100 5.81 7.44 3.84
N LEU A 101 5.51 6.84 2.68
CA LEU A 101 4.16 6.83 2.10
C LEU A 101 3.19 6.01 2.95
N THR A 102 3.62 4.85 3.43
CA THR A 102 2.81 3.98 4.29
C THR A 102 2.41 4.73 5.57
N GLU A 103 3.37 5.39 6.21
CA GLU A 103 3.13 6.19 7.42
C GLU A 103 2.12 7.31 7.15
N LYS A 104 2.30 8.10 6.09
CA LYS A 104 1.35 9.15 5.69
C LYS A 104 -0.07 8.63 5.47
N ILE A 105 -0.24 7.48 4.82
CA ILE A 105 -1.57 6.90 4.57
C ILE A 105 -2.19 6.40 5.88
N VAL A 106 -1.40 5.72 6.71
CA VAL A 106 -1.86 5.19 8.02
C VAL A 106 -2.32 6.31 8.92
N GLU A 107 -1.55 7.40 9.02
CA GLU A 107 -1.90 8.59 9.81
C GLU A 107 -3.13 9.31 9.26
N ARG A 108 -3.12 9.63 7.96
CA ARG A 108 -4.24 10.34 7.30
C ARG A 108 -5.58 9.64 7.51
N ASP A 109 -5.60 8.32 7.38
CA ASP A 109 -6.82 7.52 7.44
C ASP A 109 -7.05 6.89 8.82
N ASN A 110 -6.16 7.14 9.79
CA ASN A 110 -6.17 6.61 11.17
C ASN A 110 -6.33 5.08 11.19
N LEU A 111 -5.47 4.37 10.43
CA LEU A 111 -5.57 2.93 10.25
C LEU A 111 -4.85 2.17 11.35
N THR A 112 -5.52 1.18 11.94
CA THR A 112 -4.84 0.17 12.76
C THR A 112 -3.99 -0.71 11.85
N THR A 113 -2.67 -0.70 12.05
CA THR A 113 -1.73 -1.39 11.16
C THR A 113 -0.86 -2.37 11.92
N ILE A 114 -0.72 -3.58 11.37
CA ILE A 114 0.25 -4.58 11.80
C ILE A 114 1.26 -4.74 10.67
N MET A 115 2.54 -4.50 10.98
CA MET A 115 3.63 -4.63 10.02
C MET A 115 4.61 -5.71 10.46
N ILE A 116 4.91 -6.63 9.56
CA ILE A 116 5.96 -7.64 9.73
C ILE A 116 7.16 -7.18 8.90
N THR A 117 8.32 -7.11 9.54
CA THR A 117 9.58 -6.75 8.87
C THR A 117 10.77 -7.44 9.56
N HIS A 118 11.76 -7.81 8.78
CA HIS A 118 13.06 -8.25 9.28
C HIS A 118 14.02 -7.08 9.55
N ASN A 119 13.66 -5.85 9.15
CA ASN A 119 14.46 -4.66 9.39
C ASN A 119 14.10 -4.04 10.75
N MET A 120 14.95 -4.26 11.74
CA MET A 120 14.76 -3.75 13.11
C MET A 120 14.66 -2.21 13.17
N LYS A 121 15.38 -1.49 12.29
CA LYS A 121 15.33 -0.03 12.26
C LYS A 121 13.95 0.47 11.85
N ASP A 122 13.35 -0.17 10.83
CA ASP A 122 12.00 0.17 10.37
C ASP A 122 10.95 -0.14 11.44
N ALA A 123 11.09 -1.30 12.12
CA ALA A 123 10.19 -1.69 13.21
C ALA A 123 10.19 -0.69 14.36
N ILE A 124 11.38 -0.16 14.75
CA ILE A 124 11.53 0.79 15.85
C ILE A 124 11.08 2.19 15.46
N ASN A 125 11.36 2.62 14.21
CA ASN A 125 11.08 3.97 13.77
C ASN A 125 9.60 4.21 13.46
N ILE A 126 8.92 3.22 12.87
CA ILE A 126 7.53 3.33 12.40
C ILE A 126 6.55 2.76 13.41
N GLY A 127 6.92 1.65 14.08
CA GLY A 127 6.05 0.98 15.04
C GLY A 127 5.95 1.74 16.35
N ASN A 128 4.74 2.01 16.83
CA ASN A 128 4.51 2.51 18.18
C ASN A 128 4.61 1.40 19.25
N ARG A 129 4.48 0.13 18.84
CA ARG A 129 4.56 -1.06 19.69
C ARG A 129 5.32 -2.18 18.97
N PRO A 130 6.67 -2.14 18.91
CA PRO A 130 7.45 -3.21 18.29
C PRO A 130 7.43 -4.48 19.16
N VAL A 131 7.32 -5.64 18.49
CA VAL A 131 7.37 -6.97 19.09
C VAL A 131 8.41 -7.79 18.33
N SER A 132 9.36 -8.37 19.04
CA SER A 132 10.36 -9.26 18.45
C SER A 132 10.05 -10.72 18.80
N TYR A 133 10.12 -11.59 17.81
CA TYR A 133 9.98 -13.03 17.97
C TYR A 133 11.37 -13.68 17.95
N THR A 134 11.78 -14.27 19.08
CA THR A 134 12.97 -15.09 19.20
C THR A 134 12.58 -16.48 19.67
N HIS A 135 13.06 -17.53 19.02
CA HIS A 135 12.77 -18.93 19.35
C HIS A 135 11.26 -19.23 19.56
N LEU A 136 10.40 -18.66 18.70
CA LEU A 136 8.94 -18.77 18.77
C LEU A 136 8.31 -18.19 20.04
N ARG A 137 9.04 -17.38 20.81
CA ARG A 137 8.49 -16.61 21.92
C ARG A 137 8.49 -15.12 21.57
N ALA A 138 7.35 -14.46 21.81
CA ALA A 138 7.24 -13.01 21.62
C ALA A 138 7.87 -12.27 22.80
N HIS A 139 8.77 -11.32 22.51
CA HIS A 139 9.27 -10.36 23.48
C HIS A 139 8.77 -8.97 23.09
N GLU A 140 8.00 -8.36 23.96
CA GLU A 140 7.55 -6.98 23.78
C GLU A 140 8.68 -6.03 24.20
N THR A 141 9.14 -5.20 23.25
CA THR A 141 10.09 -4.13 23.54
C THR A 141 9.32 -2.82 23.68
N ARG A 142 9.24 -2.30 24.90
CA ARG A 142 8.65 -0.97 25.12
C ARG A 142 9.62 0.11 24.68
N ARG A 143 9.17 1.07 23.88
CA ARG A 143 9.87 2.34 23.72
C ARG A 143 9.84 3.04 25.08
N HIS A 144 11.01 3.25 25.69
CA HIS A 144 11.15 4.25 26.71
C HIS A 144 11.12 5.61 26.00
N LEU A 145 10.04 6.36 26.20
CA LEU A 145 9.96 7.78 25.89
C LEU A 145 10.88 8.55 26.82
#